data_7b2d8a9a8d4630edb691a48be4d8a813
#
_entry.id   7b2d8a9a8d4630edb691a48be4d8a813
#
_cell.length_a   1.000
_cell.length_b   1.000
_cell.length_c   1.000
_cell.angle_alpha   90.00
_cell.angle_beta   90.00
_cell.angle_gamma   90.00
#
_symmetry.space_group_name_H-M   'P 1'
#
loop_
_entity.id
_entity.type
_entity.pdbx_description
1 polymer ?
#
loop_
_entity_poly.entity_id
_entity_poly.type
_entity_poly.pdbx_seq_one_letter_code
_entity_poly.pdbx_strand_id
1 'polypeptide(L)'
;VHDAGTDTDVVLAADFPVTGRNEGGFVDLAPGLNLDCALWQTVAPVRDPAATTSGDDYLEPWLAEVAASGRTVRAVLGYCVGSVFAGVLAEKIAARGPHAPRVVVFDPEMVDVPTVHLQFGRVVGNMTSVLTADEATGLSATAERLAARPGIGPAEFAADLYAVFTPVGTAALGRAGLDEDYAGELVTLVGSFMAYLGVAAGLDPRPGWARATVITSGSPRSGLNRMRTAPGVAPIEVADERRFEVEHRDLLRTPSVAETVAGLLATSSRTRP
;
A
#
# COMPACT_ATOMS: atom_id res chain seq x y z
N VAL A 1 8.86 12.22 7.91
CA VAL A 1 10.03 11.69 8.63
C VAL A 1 9.98 12.24 10.03
N HIS A 2 9.77 11.39 11.03
CA HIS A 2 9.90 11.76 12.45
C HIS A 2 11.31 11.35 12.86
N ASP A 3 12.23 12.29 12.94
CA ASP A 3 13.61 12.05 13.35
C ASP A 3 13.67 12.22 14.88
N ALA A 4 13.72 11.12 15.60
CA ALA A 4 13.95 11.12 17.04
C ALA A 4 15.42 10.75 17.30
N GLY A 5 16.35 11.73 17.16
CA GLY A 5 17.70 11.67 17.77
C GLY A 5 18.56 10.46 17.40
N THR A 6 19.59 10.24 18.17
CA THR A 6 20.73 9.32 18.04
C THR A 6 20.43 7.80 18.00
N ASP A 7 19.19 7.37 17.68
CA ASP A 7 18.84 5.97 17.69
C ASP A 7 19.28 5.25 16.40
N THR A 8 19.84 4.06 16.58
CA THR A 8 20.31 3.19 15.50
C THR A 8 19.21 2.36 14.87
N ASP A 9 17.99 2.41 15.40
CA ASP A 9 16.85 1.62 14.92
C ASP A 9 15.91 2.45 14.02
N VAL A 10 15.14 1.76 13.18
CA VAL A 10 14.10 2.35 12.34
C VAL A 10 12.91 1.40 12.21
N VAL A 11 11.72 1.97 12.15
CA VAL A 11 10.50 1.27 11.72
C VAL A 11 10.17 1.71 10.30
N LEU A 12 9.98 0.77 9.40
CA LEU A 12 9.56 1.05 8.02
C LEU A 12 8.03 0.95 7.91
N ALA A 13 7.44 1.82 7.11
CA ALA A 13 6.00 1.80 6.81
C ALA A 13 5.80 1.80 5.28
N ALA A 14 5.17 0.75 4.77
CA ALA A 14 4.86 0.61 3.35
C ALA A 14 3.40 0.94 3.08
N ASP A 15 3.19 1.98 2.29
CA ASP A 15 1.88 2.47 1.85
C ASP A 15 2.08 3.33 0.60
N PHE A 16 1.00 3.56 -0.16
CA PHE A 16 0.99 4.54 -1.23
C PHE A 16 0.18 5.77 -0.77
N PRO A 17 0.84 6.78 -0.21
CA PRO A 17 0.13 7.97 0.26
C PRO A 17 -0.34 8.81 -0.94
N VAL A 18 -1.65 8.88 -1.12
CA VAL A 18 -2.28 9.78 -2.10
C VAL A 18 -2.87 10.97 -1.36
N THR A 19 -2.52 12.18 -1.78
CA THR A 19 -3.11 13.40 -1.23
C THR A 19 -4.62 13.40 -1.46
N GLY A 20 -5.39 13.70 -0.41
CA GLY A 20 -6.86 13.77 -0.49
C GLY A 20 -7.59 12.42 -0.38
N ARG A 21 -6.91 11.32 -0.11
CA ARG A 21 -7.61 10.06 0.23
C ARG A 21 -8.36 10.20 1.56
N ASN A 22 -9.55 9.58 1.63
CA ASN A 22 -10.35 9.57 2.86
C ASN A 22 -9.85 8.55 3.91
N GLU A 23 -8.91 7.71 3.57
CA GLU A 23 -8.36 6.67 4.43
C GLU A 23 -7.26 7.24 5.34
N GLY A 24 -7.16 6.72 6.57
CA GLY A 24 -6.05 7.00 7.46
C GLY A 24 -4.73 6.52 6.90
N GLY A 25 -3.65 7.22 7.22
CA GLY A 25 -2.29 6.86 6.84
C GLY A 25 -1.37 6.68 8.03
N PHE A 26 -0.13 6.30 7.78
CA PHE A 26 0.86 6.16 8.86
C PHE A 26 1.15 7.49 9.57
N VAL A 27 0.86 8.63 8.94
CA VAL A 27 0.96 9.96 9.60
C VAL A 27 -0.08 10.10 10.73
N ASP A 28 -1.25 9.45 10.60
CA ASP A 28 -2.30 9.45 11.62
C ASP A 28 -1.97 8.46 12.76
N LEU A 29 -1.35 7.32 12.43
CA LEU A 29 -0.98 6.28 13.38
C LEU A 29 0.25 6.66 14.22
N ALA A 30 1.25 7.29 13.61
CA ALA A 30 2.56 7.54 14.19
C ALA A 30 2.55 8.22 15.56
N PRO A 31 1.72 9.26 15.81
CA PRO A 31 1.67 9.92 17.13
C PRO A 31 1.31 8.98 18.28
N GLY A 32 0.46 7.98 18.02
CA GLY A 32 0.01 7.01 19.03
C GLY A 32 0.98 5.84 19.26
N LEU A 33 1.98 5.66 18.40
CA LEU A 33 2.96 4.57 18.54
C LEU A 33 3.99 4.83 19.64
N ASN A 34 4.21 6.09 20.05
CA ASN A 34 5.21 6.49 21.06
C ASN A 34 6.57 5.84 20.80
N LEU A 35 7.03 5.88 19.54
CA LEU A 35 8.29 5.28 19.13
C LEU A 35 9.48 6.04 19.73
N ASP A 36 10.47 5.28 20.18
CA ASP A 36 11.80 5.74 20.58
C ASP A 36 12.80 5.81 19.41
N CYS A 37 12.36 5.46 18.20
CA CYS A 37 13.14 5.46 16.96
C CYS A 37 12.39 6.13 15.80
N ALA A 38 13.08 6.35 14.68
CA ALA A 38 12.50 6.93 13.48
C ALA A 38 11.46 5.99 12.84
N LEU A 39 10.36 6.58 12.31
CA LEU A 39 9.43 5.95 11.40
C LEU A 39 9.67 6.48 9.99
N TRP A 40 10.08 5.61 9.08
CA TRP A 40 10.27 5.94 7.67
C TRP A 40 9.16 5.34 6.83
N GLN A 41 8.53 6.17 6.03
CA GLN A 41 7.54 5.70 5.06
C GLN A 41 8.18 5.56 3.69
N THR A 42 7.89 4.44 3.01
CA THR A 42 8.34 4.22 1.64
C THR A 42 7.70 5.24 0.70
N VAL A 43 8.49 5.75 -0.23
CA VAL A 43 7.99 6.57 -1.35
C VAL A 43 8.06 5.71 -2.60
N ALA A 44 6.91 5.45 -3.20
CA ALA A 44 6.85 4.68 -4.44
C ALA A 44 7.61 5.40 -5.56
N PRO A 45 8.51 4.72 -6.29
CA PRO A 45 9.16 5.34 -7.43
C PRO A 45 8.13 5.73 -8.50
N VAL A 46 8.32 6.89 -9.12
CA VAL A 46 7.52 7.28 -10.29
C VAL A 46 7.83 6.31 -11.43
N ARG A 47 6.84 5.56 -11.88
CA ARG A 47 6.96 4.57 -12.94
C ARG A 47 5.77 4.65 -13.89
N ASP A 48 6.04 4.40 -15.16
CA ASP A 48 4.98 4.15 -16.15
C ASP A 48 4.42 2.74 -15.92
N PRO A 49 3.09 2.58 -15.73
CA PRO A 49 2.47 1.26 -15.59
C PRO A 49 2.69 0.33 -16.77
N ALA A 50 2.91 0.88 -17.98
CA ALA A 50 3.23 0.09 -19.18
C ALA A 50 4.68 -0.42 -19.19
N ALA A 51 5.57 0.14 -18.36
CA ALA A 51 6.94 -0.32 -18.26
C ALA A 51 7.02 -1.63 -17.49
N THR A 52 7.76 -2.60 -18.02
CA THR A 52 8.07 -3.83 -17.28
C THR A 52 9.00 -3.50 -16.13
N THR A 53 8.49 -3.55 -14.91
CA THR A 53 9.26 -3.32 -13.68
C THR A 53 9.18 -4.58 -12.83
N SER A 54 10.33 -5.15 -12.50
CA SER A 54 10.36 -6.29 -11.57
C SER A 54 10.11 -5.82 -10.13
N GLY A 55 9.64 -6.72 -9.28
CA GLY A 55 9.50 -6.43 -7.85
C GLY A 55 10.82 -6.02 -7.22
N ASP A 56 11.93 -6.61 -7.65
CA ASP A 56 13.27 -6.29 -7.16
C ASP A 56 13.68 -4.86 -7.55
N ASP A 57 13.50 -4.46 -8.81
CA ASP A 57 13.79 -3.10 -9.26
C ASP A 57 12.98 -2.04 -8.50
N TYR A 58 11.81 -2.43 -8.00
CA TYR A 58 10.94 -1.55 -7.23
C TYR A 58 11.36 -1.43 -5.76
N LEU A 59 11.82 -2.54 -5.16
CA LEU A 59 12.19 -2.62 -3.74
C LEU A 59 13.64 -2.23 -3.45
N GLU A 60 14.56 -2.43 -4.42
CA GLU A 60 15.99 -2.17 -4.21
C GLU A 60 16.32 -0.72 -3.80
N PRO A 61 15.70 0.34 -4.34
CA PRO A 61 15.95 1.70 -3.86
C PRO A 61 15.68 1.86 -2.35
N TRP A 62 14.59 1.30 -1.84
CA TRP A 62 14.27 1.37 -0.41
C TRP A 62 15.25 0.57 0.45
N LEU A 63 15.65 -0.62 -0.01
CA LEU A 63 16.62 -1.47 0.68
C LEU A 63 18.03 -0.84 0.67
N ALA A 64 18.41 -0.19 -0.42
CA ALA A 64 19.69 0.51 -0.53
C ALA A 64 19.74 1.73 0.41
N GLU A 65 18.66 2.50 0.53
CA GLU A 65 18.54 3.63 1.44
C GLU A 65 18.67 3.19 2.90
N VAL A 66 17.96 2.11 3.27
CA VAL A 66 18.08 1.50 4.61
C VAL A 66 19.52 1.06 4.87
N ALA A 67 20.14 0.35 3.94
CA ALA A 67 21.52 -0.12 4.09
C ALA A 67 22.52 1.05 4.22
N ALA A 68 22.35 2.08 3.41
CA ALA A 68 23.20 3.29 3.46
C ALA A 68 23.06 4.07 4.77
N SER A 69 21.91 3.98 5.44
CA SER A 69 21.69 4.67 6.71
C SER A 69 22.43 4.04 7.89
N GLY A 70 22.88 2.78 7.78
CA GLY A 70 23.45 2.01 8.87
C GLY A 70 22.48 1.67 10.01
N ARG A 71 21.18 1.94 9.83
CA ARG A 71 20.15 1.67 10.84
C ARG A 71 19.68 0.22 10.79
N THR A 72 19.28 -0.30 11.94
CA THR A 72 18.65 -1.61 12.07
C THR A 72 17.14 -1.48 11.91
N VAL A 73 16.54 -2.22 10.98
CA VAL A 73 15.08 -2.25 10.83
C VAL A 73 14.48 -3.11 11.94
N ARG A 74 13.82 -2.47 12.90
CA ARG A 74 13.15 -3.13 14.03
C ARG A 74 11.82 -3.76 13.64
N ALA A 75 11.08 -3.07 12.78
CA ALA A 75 9.80 -3.54 12.28
C ALA A 75 9.49 -3.00 10.89
N VAL A 76 8.64 -3.73 10.17
CA VAL A 76 8.04 -3.30 8.90
C VAL A 76 6.53 -3.30 9.06
N LEU A 77 5.91 -2.17 8.81
CA LEU A 77 4.47 -1.95 8.83
C LEU A 77 3.95 -1.89 7.39
N GLY A 78 2.74 -2.40 7.13
CA GLY A 78 2.12 -2.30 5.81
C GLY A 78 0.62 -2.10 5.90
N TYR A 79 0.06 -1.22 5.08
CA TYR A 79 -1.37 -0.97 5.04
C TYR A 79 -1.97 -1.32 3.68
N CYS A 80 -3.09 -2.06 3.68
CA CYS A 80 -3.80 -2.49 2.46
C CYS A 80 -2.81 -3.19 1.49
N VAL A 81 -2.71 -2.72 0.25
CA VAL A 81 -1.73 -3.22 -0.74
C VAL A 81 -0.28 -3.01 -0.29
N GLY A 82 0.01 -1.96 0.49
CA GLY A 82 1.34 -1.75 1.10
C GLY A 82 1.82 -2.92 1.94
N SER A 83 0.91 -3.74 2.45
CA SER A 83 1.21 -4.97 3.18
C SER A 83 1.95 -6.01 2.34
N VAL A 84 1.73 -6.03 1.02
CA VAL A 84 2.48 -6.90 0.09
C VAL A 84 3.96 -6.53 0.12
N PHE A 85 4.25 -5.25 -0.06
CA PHE A 85 5.62 -4.74 0.00
C PHE A 85 6.25 -4.94 1.37
N ALA A 86 5.50 -4.70 2.45
CA ALA A 86 5.97 -4.91 3.82
C ALA A 86 6.40 -6.36 4.06
N GLY A 87 5.62 -7.33 3.60
CA GLY A 87 5.96 -8.76 3.71
C GLY A 87 7.26 -9.10 3.00
N VAL A 88 7.40 -8.65 1.74
CA VAL A 88 8.59 -8.92 0.93
C VAL A 88 9.83 -8.16 1.43
N LEU A 89 9.67 -6.90 1.85
CA LEU A 89 10.75 -6.11 2.47
C LEU A 89 11.29 -6.82 3.72
N ALA A 90 10.41 -7.30 4.59
CA ALA A 90 10.81 -8.00 5.80
C ALA A 90 11.63 -9.26 5.52
N GLU A 91 11.26 -10.04 4.49
CA GLU A 91 12.04 -11.20 4.05
C GLU A 91 13.42 -10.81 3.50
N LYS A 92 13.46 -9.79 2.62
CA LYS A 92 14.72 -9.32 2.03
C LYS A 92 15.67 -8.74 3.09
N ILE A 93 15.15 -8.02 4.10
CA ILE A 93 15.92 -7.50 5.21
C ILE A 93 16.44 -8.64 6.09
N ALA A 94 15.58 -9.62 6.42
CA ALA A 94 15.99 -10.80 7.17
C ALA A 94 17.09 -11.62 6.49
N ALA A 95 17.05 -11.73 5.16
CA ALA A 95 18.07 -12.42 4.38
C ALA A 95 19.42 -11.67 4.33
N ARG A 96 19.44 -10.36 4.59
CA ARG A 96 20.66 -9.51 4.53
C ARG A 96 21.28 -9.23 5.89
N GLY A 97 20.56 -9.50 6.98
CA GLY A 97 20.99 -9.14 8.34
C GLY A 97 20.84 -10.28 9.36
N PRO A 98 21.40 -10.09 10.56
CA PRO A 98 21.34 -11.09 11.62
C PRO A 98 19.96 -11.20 12.28
N HIS A 99 19.07 -10.25 12.07
CA HIS A 99 17.76 -10.18 12.71
C HIS A 99 16.64 -9.98 11.68
N ALA A 100 15.56 -10.77 11.84
CA ALA A 100 14.35 -10.56 11.09
C ALA A 100 13.52 -9.42 11.75
N PRO A 101 13.08 -8.42 10.99
CA PRO A 101 12.21 -7.38 11.54
C PRO A 101 10.84 -7.96 11.91
N ARG A 102 10.18 -7.35 12.89
CA ARG A 102 8.78 -7.65 13.17
C ARG A 102 7.91 -7.18 12.00
N VAL A 103 6.88 -7.95 11.67
CA VAL A 103 5.94 -7.58 10.61
C VAL A 103 4.58 -7.30 11.24
N VAL A 104 4.03 -6.12 11.00
CA VAL A 104 2.66 -5.76 11.38
C VAL A 104 1.95 -5.22 10.15
N VAL A 105 0.86 -5.86 9.75
CA VAL A 105 0.12 -5.47 8.55
C VAL A 105 -1.33 -5.17 8.88
N PHE A 106 -1.86 -4.13 8.25
CA PHE A 106 -3.19 -3.61 8.50
C PHE A 106 -4.07 -3.88 7.28
N ASP A 107 -5.12 -4.67 7.46
CA ASP A 107 -5.99 -5.14 6.37
C ASP A 107 -5.18 -5.54 5.12
N PRO A 108 -4.24 -6.49 5.23
CA PRO A 108 -3.37 -6.88 4.12
C PRO A 108 -4.18 -7.36 2.93
N GLU A 109 -3.82 -6.93 1.72
CA GLU A 109 -4.59 -7.24 0.53
C GLU A 109 -3.68 -7.72 -0.62
N MET A 110 -3.92 -8.96 -1.10
CA MET A 110 -3.31 -9.47 -2.33
C MET A 110 -3.91 -8.73 -3.53
N VAL A 111 -3.07 -8.41 -4.51
CA VAL A 111 -3.52 -7.69 -5.71
C VAL A 111 -3.93 -8.68 -6.80
N ASP A 112 -5.21 -8.68 -7.09
CA ASP A 112 -5.86 -9.37 -8.20
C ASP A 112 -6.60 -8.36 -9.10
N VAL A 113 -7.20 -8.81 -10.20
CA VAL A 113 -7.98 -7.93 -11.10
C VAL A 113 -9.12 -7.22 -10.36
N PRO A 114 -9.92 -7.88 -9.49
CA PRO A 114 -10.90 -7.21 -8.64
C PRO A 114 -10.32 -6.10 -7.74
N THR A 115 -9.14 -6.32 -7.17
CA THR A 115 -8.46 -5.29 -6.36
C THR A 115 -8.10 -4.08 -7.20
N VAL A 116 -7.46 -4.28 -8.36
CA VAL A 116 -7.12 -3.16 -9.27
C VAL A 116 -8.37 -2.40 -9.70
N HIS A 117 -9.44 -3.12 -10.05
CA HIS A 117 -10.72 -2.52 -10.43
C HIS A 117 -11.32 -1.65 -9.31
N LEU A 118 -11.33 -2.18 -8.07
CA LEU A 118 -11.81 -1.44 -6.90
C LEU A 118 -10.98 -0.18 -6.65
N GLN A 119 -9.65 -0.28 -6.71
CA GLN A 119 -8.75 0.84 -6.47
C GLN A 119 -8.88 1.91 -7.55
N PHE A 120 -9.00 1.51 -8.82
CA PHE A 120 -9.28 2.45 -9.90
C PHE A 120 -10.63 3.16 -9.73
N GLY A 121 -11.67 2.43 -9.31
CA GLY A 121 -12.98 3.02 -9.00
C GLY A 121 -12.89 4.07 -7.89
N ARG A 122 -12.01 3.88 -6.88
CA ARG A 122 -11.74 4.89 -5.84
C ARG A 122 -11.04 6.12 -6.42
N VAL A 123 -10.06 5.95 -7.33
CA VAL A 123 -9.42 7.08 -8.03
C VAL A 123 -10.46 7.90 -8.77
N VAL A 124 -11.32 7.27 -9.58
CA VAL A 124 -12.40 7.96 -10.31
C VAL A 124 -13.38 8.64 -9.35
N GLY A 125 -13.78 7.94 -8.27
CA GLY A 125 -14.67 8.47 -7.24
C GLY A 125 -14.12 9.69 -6.50
N ASN A 126 -12.81 9.77 -6.28
CA ASN A 126 -12.16 10.93 -5.66
C ASN A 126 -12.03 12.13 -6.60
N MET A 127 -12.22 11.93 -7.90
CA MET A 127 -12.11 12.99 -8.92
C MET A 127 -13.47 13.57 -9.37
N THR A 128 -14.56 13.30 -8.65
CA THR A 128 -15.92 13.78 -8.99
C THR A 128 -16.07 15.30 -8.98
N SER A 129 -15.13 16.04 -8.40
CA SER A 129 -15.09 17.51 -8.47
C SER A 129 -14.56 18.04 -9.80
N VAL A 130 -13.87 17.21 -10.59
CA VAL A 130 -13.26 17.60 -11.89
C VAL A 130 -13.77 16.77 -13.06
N LEU A 131 -14.10 15.50 -12.86
CA LEU A 131 -14.73 14.64 -13.85
C LEU A 131 -16.21 14.96 -13.96
N THR A 132 -16.73 15.00 -15.18
CA THR A 132 -18.19 15.00 -15.40
C THR A 132 -18.77 13.63 -15.06
N ALA A 133 -20.08 13.56 -14.81
CA ALA A 133 -20.77 12.29 -14.56
C ALA A 133 -20.64 11.30 -15.73
N ASP A 134 -20.65 11.80 -16.98
CA ASP A 134 -20.51 10.98 -18.19
C ASP A 134 -19.08 10.42 -18.31
N GLU A 135 -18.06 11.22 -18.00
CA GLU A 135 -16.65 10.76 -17.98
C GLU A 135 -16.42 9.69 -16.91
N ALA A 136 -16.90 9.91 -15.69
CA ALA A 136 -16.78 8.93 -14.61
C ALA A 136 -17.52 7.63 -14.96
N THR A 137 -18.72 7.72 -15.53
CA THR A 137 -19.49 6.57 -16.01
C THR A 137 -18.76 5.83 -17.13
N GLY A 138 -18.21 6.57 -18.10
CA GLY A 138 -17.46 6.02 -19.24
C GLY A 138 -16.19 5.28 -18.80
N LEU A 139 -15.44 5.85 -17.83
CA LEU A 139 -14.26 5.21 -17.23
C LEU A 139 -14.66 3.92 -16.51
N SER A 140 -15.72 3.95 -15.69
CA SER A 140 -16.21 2.77 -14.97
C SER A 140 -16.66 1.66 -15.92
N ALA A 141 -17.46 1.98 -16.93
CA ALA A 141 -17.91 1.00 -17.92
C ALA A 141 -16.74 0.41 -18.74
N THR A 142 -15.71 1.22 -19.00
CA THR A 142 -14.52 0.72 -19.69
C THR A 142 -13.70 -0.19 -18.78
N ALA A 143 -13.57 0.15 -17.50
CA ALA A 143 -12.90 -0.71 -16.50
C ALA A 143 -13.60 -2.08 -16.39
N GLU A 144 -14.94 -2.11 -16.36
CA GLU A 144 -15.71 -3.37 -16.33
C GLU A 144 -15.45 -4.23 -17.58
N ARG A 145 -15.44 -3.61 -18.77
CA ARG A 145 -15.17 -4.34 -20.02
C ARG A 145 -13.75 -4.90 -20.09
N LEU A 146 -12.77 -4.14 -19.61
CA LEU A 146 -11.37 -4.59 -19.56
C LEU A 146 -11.21 -5.71 -18.54
N ALA A 147 -11.82 -5.61 -17.34
CA ALA A 147 -11.78 -6.65 -16.32
C ALA A 147 -12.42 -7.97 -16.80
N ALA A 148 -13.41 -7.91 -17.68
CA ALA A 148 -14.07 -9.09 -18.26
C ALA A 148 -13.25 -9.77 -19.36
N ARG A 149 -12.11 -9.23 -19.76
CA ARG A 149 -11.24 -9.77 -20.81
C ARG A 149 -10.63 -11.10 -20.36
N PRO A 150 -10.81 -12.22 -21.12
CA PRO A 150 -10.25 -13.50 -20.72
C PRO A 150 -8.72 -13.46 -20.58
N GLY A 151 -8.22 -13.94 -19.44
CA GLY A 151 -6.78 -14.07 -19.20
C GLY A 151 -6.04 -12.78 -18.87
N ILE A 152 -6.74 -11.65 -18.71
CA ILE A 152 -6.08 -10.40 -18.30
C ILE A 152 -5.44 -10.58 -16.92
N GLY A 153 -4.16 -10.19 -16.82
CA GLY A 153 -3.45 -10.13 -15.56
C GLY A 153 -3.62 -8.76 -14.87
N PRO A 154 -3.42 -8.70 -13.52
CA PRO A 154 -3.61 -7.44 -12.79
C PRO A 154 -2.69 -6.31 -13.24
N ALA A 155 -1.43 -6.61 -13.60
CA ALA A 155 -0.47 -5.61 -14.08
C ALA A 155 -0.87 -5.05 -15.46
N GLU A 156 -1.27 -5.91 -16.40
CA GLU A 156 -1.77 -5.51 -17.71
C GLU A 156 -3.05 -4.68 -17.56
N PHE A 157 -3.96 -5.12 -16.70
CA PHE A 157 -5.19 -4.40 -16.42
C PHE A 157 -4.94 -3.00 -15.85
N ALA A 158 -3.98 -2.87 -14.93
CA ALA A 158 -3.59 -1.57 -14.36
C ALA A 158 -3.02 -0.62 -15.43
N ALA A 159 -2.19 -1.14 -16.35
CA ALA A 159 -1.64 -0.36 -17.46
C ALA A 159 -2.74 0.10 -18.44
N ASP A 160 -3.66 -0.80 -18.80
CA ASP A 160 -4.79 -0.47 -19.68
C ASP A 160 -5.71 0.58 -19.06
N LEU A 161 -5.99 0.49 -17.77
CA LEU A 161 -6.80 1.49 -17.05
C LEU A 161 -6.13 2.86 -17.03
N TYR A 162 -4.82 2.92 -16.83
CA TYR A 162 -4.07 4.16 -16.90
C TYR A 162 -4.11 4.77 -18.32
N ALA A 163 -3.92 3.95 -19.34
CA ALA A 163 -3.99 4.41 -20.74
C ALA A 163 -5.36 5.04 -21.09
N VAL A 164 -6.44 4.44 -20.58
CA VAL A 164 -7.82 4.98 -20.76
C VAL A 164 -8.04 6.25 -19.92
N PHE A 165 -7.51 6.28 -18.70
CA PHE A 165 -7.66 7.41 -17.78
C PHE A 165 -6.92 8.65 -18.26
N THR A 166 -5.70 8.50 -18.80
CA THR A 166 -4.81 9.63 -19.13
C THR A 166 -5.47 10.73 -19.96
N PRO A 167 -6.08 10.48 -21.12
CA PRO A 167 -6.70 11.55 -21.92
C PRO A 167 -7.89 12.20 -21.21
N VAL A 168 -8.70 11.42 -20.50
CA VAL A 168 -9.89 11.91 -19.78
C VAL A 168 -9.46 12.75 -18.56
N GLY A 169 -8.52 12.27 -17.77
CA GLY A 169 -8.01 12.98 -16.60
C GLY A 169 -7.32 14.29 -16.96
N THR A 170 -6.45 14.28 -17.99
CA THR A 170 -5.80 15.49 -18.48
C THR A 170 -6.81 16.54 -18.93
N ALA A 171 -7.81 16.13 -19.73
CA ALA A 171 -8.85 17.06 -20.20
C ALA A 171 -9.71 17.60 -19.04
N ALA A 172 -10.05 16.76 -18.06
CA ALA A 172 -10.83 17.16 -16.89
C ALA A 172 -10.08 18.18 -16.02
N LEU A 173 -8.80 17.93 -15.72
CA LEU A 173 -7.96 18.82 -14.92
C LEU A 173 -7.72 20.17 -15.64
N GLY A 174 -7.49 20.16 -16.96
CA GLY A 174 -7.38 21.37 -17.77
C GLY A 174 -8.67 22.21 -17.74
N ARG A 175 -9.85 21.57 -17.83
CA ARG A 175 -11.15 22.27 -17.69
C ARG A 175 -11.35 22.87 -16.29
N ALA A 176 -10.77 22.24 -15.27
CA ALA A 176 -10.79 22.76 -13.90
C ALA A 176 -9.83 23.94 -13.69
N GLY A 177 -9.07 24.34 -14.72
CA GLY A 177 -8.18 25.49 -14.70
C GLY A 177 -6.76 25.19 -14.17
N LEU A 178 -6.38 23.93 -14.07
CA LEU A 178 -5.00 23.56 -13.76
C LEU A 178 -4.11 23.80 -14.98
N ASP A 179 -2.90 24.33 -14.76
CA ASP A 179 -1.89 24.37 -15.81
C ASP A 179 -1.46 22.96 -16.26
N GLU A 180 -0.82 22.89 -17.42
CA GLU A 180 -0.48 21.62 -18.07
C GLU A 180 0.52 20.81 -17.24
N ASP A 181 1.50 21.47 -16.60
CA ASP A 181 2.53 20.81 -15.81
C ASP A 181 1.91 20.17 -14.56
N TYR A 182 1.09 20.93 -13.83
CA TYR A 182 0.44 20.42 -12.61
C TYR A 182 -0.61 19.34 -12.91
N ALA A 183 -1.38 19.48 -14.00
CA ALA A 183 -2.28 18.44 -14.46
C ALA A 183 -1.50 17.16 -14.84
N GLY A 184 -0.37 17.31 -15.52
CA GLY A 184 0.55 16.20 -15.85
C GLY A 184 1.08 15.48 -14.62
N GLU A 185 1.48 16.20 -13.56
CA GLU A 185 1.91 15.60 -12.29
C GLU A 185 0.81 14.76 -11.64
N LEU A 186 -0.42 15.26 -11.60
CA LEU A 186 -1.56 14.52 -11.02
C LEU A 186 -1.90 13.26 -11.83
N VAL A 187 -1.87 13.32 -13.16
CA VAL A 187 -2.07 12.15 -14.02
C VAL A 187 -0.93 11.14 -13.82
N THR A 188 0.32 11.61 -13.72
CA THR A 188 1.49 10.76 -13.44
C THR A 188 1.39 10.09 -12.08
N LEU A 189 0.83 10.76 -11.06
CA LEU A 189 0.58 10.16 -9.75
C LEU A 189 -0.39 8.98 -9.84
N VAL A 190 -1.47 9.11 -10.64
CA VAL A 190 -2.39 7.99 -10.92
C VAL A 190 -1.65 6.85 -11.61
N GLY A 191 -0.80 7.16 -12.60
CA GLY A 191 0.05 6.17 -13.27
C GLY A 191 0.97 5.44 -12.30
N SER A 192 1.64 6.18 -11.42
CA SER A 192 2.51 5.60 -10.39
C SER A 192 1.75 4.69 -9.43
N PHE A 193 0.50 5.04 -9.10
CA PHE A 193 -0.36 4.18 -8.30
C PHE A 193 -0.77 2.90 -9.04
N MET A 194 -1.13 2.99 -10.32
CA MET A 194 -1.43 1.81 -11.13
C MET A 194 -0.19 0.90 -11.28
N ALA A 195 1.00 1.47 -11.48
CA ALA A 195 2.26 0.73 -11.50
C ALA A 195 2.54 0.02 -10.17
N TYR A 196 2.30 0.71 -9.04
CA TYR A 196 2.40 0.15 -7.69
C TYR A 196 1.52 -1.10 -7.52
N LEU A 197 0.27 -1.05 -7.98
CA LEU A 197 -0.64 -2.19 -7.96
C LEU A 197 -0.13 -3.32 -8.85
N GLY A 198 0.33 -3.00 -10.06
CA GLY A 198 0.88 -3.98 -11.00
C GLY A 198 2.10 -4.71 -10.47
N VAL A 199 3.03 -4.00 -9.83
CA VAL A 199 4.21 -4.59 -9.19
C VAL A 199 3.81 -5.46 -7.99
N ALA A 200 2.91 -4.96 -7.14
CA ALA A 200 2.42 -5.73 -5.99
C ALA A 200 1.78 -7.06 -6.39
N ALA A 201 1.08 -7.10 -7.53
CA ALA A 201 0.48 -8.32 -8.06
C ALA A 201 1.51 -9.41 -8.42
N GLY A 202 2.74 -9.02 -8.74
CA GLY A 202 3.84 -9.93 -9.06
C GLY A 202 4.65 -10.40 -7.85
N LEU A 203 4.38 -9.88 -6.66
CA LEU A 203 5.11 -10.20 -5.43
C LEU A 203 4.40 -11.27 -4.60
N ASP A 204 5.17 -12.12 -3.92
CA ASP A 204 4.65 -13.08 -2.94
C ASP A 204 4.96 -12.63 -1.50
N PRO A 205 4.00 -12.04 -0.79
CA PRO A 205 4.20 -11.60 0.59
C PRO A 205 3.99 -12.71 1.63
N ARG A 206 3.48 -13.89 1.24
CA ARG A 206 3.04 -14.96 2.15
C ARG A 206 4.12 -15.40 3.14
N PRO A 207 5.41 -15.55 2.77
CA PRO A 207 6.46 -15.89 3.74
C PRO A 207 6.60 -14.84 4.86
N GLY A 208 6.54 -13.55 4.52
CA GLY A 208 6.56 -12.46 5.49
C GLY A 208 5.27 -12.40 6.33
N TRP A 209 4.11 -12.61 5.70
CA TRP A 209 2.82 -12.59 6.39
C TRP A 209 2.63 -13.77 7.35
N ALA A 210 3.20 -14.93 7.07
CA ALA A 210 3.16 -16.09 7.98
C ALA A 210 3.78 -15.76 9.36
N ARG A 211 4.64 -14.75 9.44
CA ARG A 211 5.25 -14.26 10.68
C ARG A 211 4.63 -12.95 11.19
N ALA A 212 3.66 -12.41 10.49
CA ALA A 212 3.06 -11.12 10.79
C ALA A 212 1.99 -11.20 11.87
N THR A 213 1.89 -10.13 12.65
CA THR A 213 0.65 -9.79 13.35
C THR A 213 -0.22 -8.96 12.40
N VAL A 214 -1.43 -9.44 12.14
CA VAL A 214 -2.39 -8.73 11.29
C VAL A 214 -3.36 -7.95 12.15
N ILE A 215 -3.57 -6.68 11.80
CA ILE A 215 -4.60 -5.81 12.34
C ILE A 215 -5.75 -5.80 11.33
N THR A 216 -6.89 -6.35 11.70
CA THR A 216 -8.05 -6.52 10.80
C THR A 216 -9.18 -5.59 11.22
N SER A 217 -9.73 -4.84 10.26
CA SER A 217 -10.94 -4.02 10.46
C SER A 217 -12.23 -4.86 10.45
N GLY A 218 -13.36 -4.23 10.78
CA GLY A 218 -14.70 -4.81 10.62
C GLY A 218 -15.20 -4.82 9.17
N SER A 219 -14.48 -4.19 8.23
CA SER A 219 -14.91 -4.07 6.83
C SER A 219 -14.87 -5.42 6.10
N PRO A 220 -16.02 -5.95 5.64
CA PRO A 220 -16.08 -7.31 5.06
C PRO A 220 -15.38 -7.44 3.70
N ARG A 221 -15.17 -6.32 3.01
CA ARG A 221 -14.55 -6.27 1.67
C ARG A 221 -13.10 -5.80 1.69
N SER A 222 -12.42 -5.84 2.84
CA SER A 222 -11.03 -5.43 2.98
C SER A 222 -10.19 -6.54 3.61
N GLY A 223 -8.92 -6.57 3.26
CA GLY A 223 -7.90 -7.41 3.88
C GLY A 223 -8.25 -8.91 3.92
N LEU A 224 -7.93 -9.55 5.05
CA LEU A 224 -8.20 -10.98 5.27
C LEU A 224 -9.69 -11.31 5.16
N ASN A 225 -10.60 -10.39 5.54
CA ASN A 225 -12.04 -10.64 5.45
C ASN A 225 -12.45 -10.89 3.99
N ARG A 226 -11.97 -10.06 3.04
CA ARG A 226 -12.21 -10.25 1.61
C ARG A 226 -11.57 -11.54 1.11
N MET A 227 -10.31 -11.76 1.42
CA MET A 227 -9.56 -12.92 0.90
C MET A 227 -10.13 -14.25 1.37
N ARG A 228 -10.66 -14.33 2.60
CA ARG A 228 -11.34 -15.54 3.13
C ARG A 228 -12.63 -15.89 2.41
N THR A 229 -13.28 -14.91 1.79
CA THR A 229 -14.52 -15.11 1.05
C THR A 229 -14.33 -15.21 -0.46
N ALA A 230 -13.14 -14.91 -0.96
CA ALA A 230 -12.83 -14.94 -2.39
C ALA A 230 -12.73 -16.40 -2.89
N PRO A 231 -13.46 -16.77 -3.97
CA PRO A 231 -13.40 -18.12 -4.51
C PRO A 231 -11.99 -18.48 -4.99
N GLY A 232 -11.51 -19.68 -4.66
CA GLY A 232 -10.23 -20.21 -5.15
C GLY A 232 -8.98 -19.61 -4.49
N VAL A 233 -9.12 -18.72 -3.52
CA VAL A 233 -7.98 -18.18 -2.76
C VAL A 233 -7.61 -19.18 -1.66
N ALA A 234 -6.35 -19.63 -1.64
CA ALA A 234 -5.81 -20.44 -0.56
C ALA A 234 -5.83 -19.65 0.77
N PRO A 235 -6.03 -20.29 1.90
CA PRO A 235 -5.96 -19.65 3.21
C PRO A 235 -4.62 -18.92 3.38
N ILE A 236 -4.68 -17.68 3.86
CA ILE A 236 -3.49 -16.88 4.19
C ILE A 236 -3.10 -17.19 5.64
N GLU A 237 -1.92 -17.73 5.82
CA GLU A 237 -1.34 -17.98 7.14
C GLU A 237 -0.77 -16.70 7.71
N VAL A 238 -1.04 -16.44 9.00
CA VAL A 238 -0.52 -15.32 9.78
C VAL A 238 -0.19 -15.78 11.20
N ALA A 239 0.79 -15.15 11.84
CA ALA A 239 1.19 -15.56 13.20
C ALA A 239 0.16 -15.19 14.27
N ASP A 240 -0.48 -14.04 14.12
CA ASP A 240 -1.50 -13.52 15.04
C ASP A 240 -2.45 -12.56 14.31
N GLU A 241 -3.67 -12.44 14.80
CA GLU A 241 -4.67 -11.52 14.26
C GLU A 241 -5.36 -10.75 15.39
N ARG A 242 -5.40 -9.43 15.25
CA ARG A 242 -6.09 -8.50 16.14
C ARG A 242 -7.21 -7.82 15.37
N ARG A 243 -8.46 -8.02 15.80
CA ARG A 243 -9.66 -7.48 15.15
C ARG A 243 -10.17 -6.24 15.86
N PHE A 244 -10.58 -5.25 15.05
CA PHE A 244 -11.17 -4.01 15.51
C PHE A 244 -12.46 -3.74 14.76
N GLU A 245 -13.52 -3.42 15.48
CA GLU A 245 -14.84 -3.12 14.92
C GLU A 245 -14.89 -1.67 14.42
N VAL A 246 -14.01 -1.38 13.44
CA VAL A 246 -13.90 -0.08 12.78
C VAL A 246 -13.85 -0.29 11.27
N GLU A 247 -14.17 0.74 10.51
CA GLU A 247 -14.05 0.68 9.05
C GLU A 247 -12.58 0.66 8.61
N HIS A 248 -12.31 0.02 7.47
CA HIS A 248 -10.97 -0.03 6.85
C HIS A 248 -10.30 1.35 6.82
N ARG A 249 -11.02 2.38 6.36
CA ARG A 249 -10.53 3.75 6.23
C ARG A 249 -10.11 4.40 7.55
N ASP A 250 -10.66 3.96 8.67
CA ASP A 250 -10.44 4.54 9.99
C ASP A 250 -9.42 3.75 10.82
N LEU A 251 -8.95 2.60 10.30
CA LEU A 251 -8.10 1.67 11.03
C LEU A 251 -6.83 2.34 11.58
N LEU A 252 -6.12 3.11 10.73
CA LEU A 252 -4.88 3.80 11.14
C LEU A 252 -5.12 5.08 11.95
N ARG A 253 -6.37 5.56 12.06
CA ARG A 253 -6.75 6.71 12.91
C ARG A 253 -7.25 6.30 14.28
N THR A 254 -7.44 5.00 14.51
CA THR A 254 -8.07 4.47 15.72
C THR A 254 -7.05 4.40 16.87
N PRO A 255 -7.27 5.10 18.00
CA PRO A 255 -6.30 5.13 19.11
C PRO A 255 -5.98 3.75 19.69
N SER A 256 -6.97 2.87 19.86
CA SER A 256 -6.74 1.52 20.38
C SER A 256 -5.93 0.64 19.42
N VAL A 257 -5.96 0.90 18.11
CA VAL A 257 -5.07 0.27 17.13
C VAL A 257 -3.65 0.74 17.37
N ALA A 258 -3.42 2.05 17.51
CA ALA A 258 -2.09 2.60 17.77
C ALA A 258 -1.50 2.06 19.08
N GLU A 259 -2.29 1.99 20.17
CA GLU A 259 -1.88 1.41 21.45
C GLU A 259 -1.48 -0.06 21.32
N THR A 260 -2.27 -0.85 20.58
CA THR A 260 -1.98 -2.26 20.32
C THR A 260 -0.66 -2.42 19.59
N VAL A 261 -0.44 -1.62 18.54
CA VAL A 261 0.80 -1.67 17.74
C VAL A 261 1.99 -1.17 18.57
N ALA A 262 1.85 -0.12 19.35
CA ALA A 262 2.90 0.34 20.27
C ALA A 262 3.32 -0.77 21.23
N GLY A 263 2.38 -1.52 21.81
CA GLY A 263 2.67 -2.68 22.66
C GLY A 263 3.41 -3.79 21.93
N LEU A 264 3.04 -4.06 20.67
CA LEU A 264 3.75 -5.02 19.82
C LEU A 264 5.19 -4.58 19.56
N LEU A 265 5.44 -3.31 19.27
CA LEU A 265 6.77 -2.79 18.97
C LEU A 265 7.67 -2.69 20.21
N ALA A 266 7.13 -2.41 21.39
CA ALA A 266 7.86 -2.32 22.64
C ALA A 266 8.42 -3.67 23.13
N THR A 267 7.73 -4.78 22.87
CA THR A 267 8.19 -6.12 23.29
C THR A 267 9.46 -6.59 22.58
N SER A 268 9.82 -5.98 21.45
CA SER A 268 11.05 -6.29 20.71
C SER A 268 12.32 -5.76 21.38
N SER A 269 12.20 -4.72 22.23
CA SER A 269 13.35 -4.09 22.90
C SER A 269 13.89 -4.92 24.09
N ARG A 270 13.12 -5.88 24.60
CA ARG A 270 13.48 -6.66 25.82
C ARG A 270 14.24 -7.95 25.55
N THR A 271 14.46 -8.34 24.30
CA THR A 271 15.13 -9.61 23.96
C THR A 271 16.56 -9.41 23.45
N ARG A 272 17.21 -8.30 23.80
CA ARG A 272 18.66 -8.15 23.61
C ARG A 272 19.39 -8.73 24.84
N PRO A 273 20.18 -9.81 24.67
CA PRO A 273 21.08 -10.28 25.71
C PRO A 273 22.24 -9.31 25.95
#